data_71a868efe2fcb6666e6702051a5a8b6f
#
_entry.id   71a868efe2fcb6666e6702051a5a8b6f
#
_cell.length_a   1.000
_cell.length_b   1.000
_cell.length_c   1.000
_cell.angle_alpha   90.00
_cell.angle_beta   90.00
_cell.angle_gamma   90.00
#
_symmetry.space_group_name_H-M   'P 1'
#
loop_
_entity.id
_entity.type
_entity.pdbx_description
1 polymer ?
#
loop_
_entity_poly.entity_id
_entity_poly.type
_entity_poly.pdbx_seq_one_letter_code
_entity_poly.pdbx_strand_id
1 'polypeptide(L)'
;MLSRRRAALLLLCASACSSTPPGAASGGPPQVSVDIGLSGGSDGLEFEHLDPGGSVPLYTFGQGGTHALLAVRCVGLGERAFVSITISNPADGRSVSAPAGQSPRLLACAPDGSCDLLPLLVMTGGLVPPGTDRDGLAVVVRADASNLEGVAASVERDAFLSAASL
;
A
#
# COMPACT_ATOMS: atom_id res chain seq x y z
N MET A 1 -57.81 12.64 71.08
CA MET A 1 -56.77 11.59 71.02
C MET A 1 -56.51 11.27 69.59
N LEU A 2 -55.45 11.83 69.01
CA LEU A 2 -55.09 11.67 67.55
C LEU A 2 -54.07 10.57 67.42
N SER A 3 -54.41 9.50 66.68
CA SER A 3 -53.50 8.46 66.27
C SER A 3 -52.84 8.83 64.93
N ARG A 4 -51.54 9.06 64.96
CA ARG A 4 -50.71 9.29 63.74
C ARG A 4 -50.32 7.95 63.17
N ARG A 5 -50.86 7.59 62.00
CA ARG A 5 -50.36 6.48 61.19
C ARG A 5 -49.20 7.02 60.33
N ARG A 6 -47.98 6.45 60.49
CA ARG A 6 -46.83 6.69 59.66
C ARG A 6 -46.95 5.78 58.46
N ALA A 7 -47.04 6.34 57.25
CA ALA A 7 -46.90 5.63 56.01
C ALA A 7 -45.40 5.52 55.68
N ALA A 8 -44.92 4.32 55.60
CA ALA A 8 -43.58 4.01 55.11
C ALA A 8 -43.59 3.97 53.58
N LEU A 9 -42.85 4.88 52.94
CA LEU A 9 -42.65 4.92 51.50
C LEU A 9 -41.47 4.00 51.13
N LEU A 10 -41.76 2.85 50.54
CA LEU A 10 -40.76 1.97 49.99
C LEU A 10 -40.32 2.51 48.61
N LEU A 11 -39.09 3.05 48.56
CA LEU A 11 -38.43 3.37 47.30
C LEU A 11 -37.89 2.05 46.69
N LEU A 12 -38.53 1.58 45.62
CA LEU A 12 -37.97 0.57 44.77
C LEU A 12 -36.95 1.23 43.83
N CYS A 13 -35.65 0.99 44.09
CA CYS A 13 -34.59 1.26 43.11
C CYS A 13 -34.64 0.23 42.00
N ALA A 14 -35.22 0.59 40.86
CA ALA A 14 -35.08 -0.20 39.63
C ALA A 14 -33.70 0.07 39.06
N SER A 15 -32.76 -0.85 39.30
CA SER A 15 -31.46 -0.89 38.62
C SER A 15 -31.68 -1.31 37.16
N ALA A 16 -31.76 -0.33 36.25
CA ALA A 16 -31.71 -0.58 34.83
C ALA A 16 -30.29 -1.01 34.47
N CYS A 17 -30.08 -2.31 34.31
CA CYS A 17 -28.89 -2.85 33.61
C CYS A 17 -28.95 -2.41 32.17
N SER A 18 -28.24 -1.34 31.83
CA SER A 18 -27.93 -0.96 30.46
C SER A 18 -26.90 -1.98 29.93
N SER A 19 -27.35 -3.03 29.29
CA SER A 19 -26.51 -3.89 28.46
C SER A 19 -26.14 -3.11 27.20
N THR A 20 -24.98 -2.47 27.23
CA THR A 20 -24.34 -1.93 26.01
C THR A 20 -24.03 -3.13 25.10
N PRO A 21 -24.56 -3.19 23.87
CA PRO A 21 -24.18 -4.26 22.95
C PRO A 21 -22.68 -4.15 22.64
N PRO A 22 -21.93 -5.27 22.66
CA PRO A 22 -20.52 -5.23 22.32
C PRO A 22 -20.37 -4.87 20.86
N GLY A 23 -19.63 -3.78 20.60
CA GLY A 23 -18.98 -3.57 19.31
C GLY A 23 -19.86 -3.15 18.15
N ALA A 24 -20.45 -1.96 18.22
CA ALA A 24 -20.56 -1.19 16.98
C ALA A 24 -19.12 -0.77 16.62
N ALA A 25 -18.48 -1.54 15.74
CA ALA A 25 -17.29 -1.08 15.05
C ALA A 25 -17.63 0.29 14.47
N SER A 26 -16.91 1.32 14.88
CA SER A 26 -17.01 2.66 14.32
C SER A 26 -16.62 2.53 12.85
N GLY A 27 -17.61 2.33 11.97
CA GLY A 27 -17.44 2.27 10.54
C GLY A 27 -17.09 3.66 10.02
N GLY A 28 -15.84 4.06 10.19
CA GLY A 28 -15.25 5.09 9.36
C GLY A 28 -15.30 4.62 7.89
N PRO A 29 -15.25 5.55 6.92
CA PRO A 29 -15.14 5.17 5.52
C PRO A 29 -13.97 4.20 5.37
N PRO A 30 -14.08 3.17 4.51
CA PRO A 30 -13.02 2.19 4.31
C PRO A 30 -11.72 2.94 3.98
N GLN A 31 -10.72 2.73 4.80
CA GLN A 31 -9.44 3.40 4.62
C GLN A 31 -8.77 2.77 3.41
N VAL A 32 -8.62 3.55 2.35
CA VAL A 32 -7.91 3.12 1.15
C VAL A 32 -6.46 3.56 1.26
N SER A 33 -5.54 2.65 1.03
CA SER A 33 -4.11 2.95 1.02
C SER A 33 -3.37 2.12 -0.01
N VAL A 34 -2.22 2.65 -0.42
CA VAL A 34 -1.25 2.00 -1.31
C VAL A 34 0.12 2.10 -0.65
N ASP A 35 0.90 1.06 -0.76
CA ASP A 35 2.28 1.03 -0.32
C ASP A 35 3.19 0.44 -1.39
N ILE A 36 4.46 0.85 -1.38
CA ILE A 36 5.50 0.40 -2.31
C ILE A 36 6.43 -0.54 -1.57
N GLY A 37 6.76 -1.64 -2.22
CA GLY A 37 7.73 -2.61 -1.73
C GLY A 37 8.60 -3.16 -2.84
N LEU A 38 9.46 -4.05 -2.43
CA LEU A 38 10.26 -4.92 -3.28
C LEU A 38 9.60 -6.29 -3.35
N SER A 39 9.84 -7.01 -4.43
CA SER A 39 9.50 -8.42 -4.52
C SER A 39 10.59 -9.21 -3.80
N GLY A 40 10.32 -9.56 -2.56
CA GLY A 40 11.21 -10.26 -1.64
C GLY A 40 10.94 -11.77 -1.59
N GLY A 41 11.61 -12.43 -0.63
CA GLY A 41 11.55 -13.88 -0.47
C GLY A 41 12.39 -14.64 -1.49
N SER A 42 12.55 -15.95 -1.28
CA SER A 42 13.37 -16.82 -2.14
C SER A 42 12.75 -17.04 -3.53
N ASP A 43 11.46 -16.83 -3.69
CA ASP A 43 10.69 -16.98 -4.92
C ASP A 43 10.25 -15.65 -5.53
N GLY A 44 10.57 -14.51 -4.88
CA GLY A 44 10.18 -13.17 -5.31
C GLY A 44 8.68 -12.87 -5.12
N LEU A 45 7.98 -13.66 -4.30
CA LEU A 45 6.54 -13.57 -4.10
C LEU A 45 6.14 -13.02 -2.72
N GLU A 46 7.08 -12.41 -1.99
CA GLU A 46 6.82 -11.75 -0.73
C GLU A 46 6.90 -10.23 -0.88
N PHE A 47 5.95 -9.53 -0.25
CA PHE A 47 6.00 -8.07 -0.18
C PHE A 47 6.98 -7.65 0.92
N GLU A 48 8.05 -6.99 0.51
CA GLU A 48 9.02 -6.37 1.40
C GLU A 48 8.89 -4.85 1.30
N HIS A 49 8.55 -4.19 2.41
CA HIS A 49 8.33 -2.75 2.43
C HIS A 49 9.57 -1.97 1.98
N LEU A 50 9.39 -0.99 1.08
CA LEU A 50 10.46 -0.07 0.69
C LEU A 50 10.46 1.13 1.65
N ASP A 51 11.46 1.17 2.54
CA ASP A 51 11.66 2.30 3.43
C ASP A 51 12.03 3.58 2.67
N PRO A 52 11.68 4.76 3.18
CA PRO A 52 12.18 6.03 2.64
C PRO A 52 13.72 6.06 2.62
N GLY A 53 14.31 6.37 1.47
CA GLY A 53 15.75 6.28 1.27
C GLY A 53 16.29 4.86 1.11
N GLY A 54 15.41 3.89 0.94
CA GLY A 54 15.77 2.50 0.69
C GLY A 54 16.38 2.28 -0.68
N SER A 55 16.96 1.10 -0.89
CA SER A 55 17.61 0.72 -2.14
C SER A 55 16.65 -0.07 -3.02
N VAL A 56 16.58 0.29 -4.29
CA VAL A 56 15.84 -0.43 -5.34
C VAL A 56 16.84 -1.17 -6.24
N PRO A 57 16.94 -2.49 -6.10
CA PRO A 57 17.89 -3.28 -6.89
C PRO A 57 17.48 -3.33 -8.37
N LEU A 58 18.48 -3.14 -9.23
CA LEU A 58 18.34 -3.22 -10.69
C LEU A 58 18.93 -4.52 -11.19
N TYR A 59 18.13 -5.27 -11.90
CA TYR A 59 18.50 -6.55 -12.52
C TYR A 59 18.69 -6.38 -14.03
N THR A 60 19.77 -6.92 -14.55
CA THR A 60 19.99 -6.97 -16.00
C THR A 60 19.77 -8.39 -16.48
N PHE A 61 18.79 -8.58 -17.37
CA PHE A 61 18.48 -9.89 -17.94
C PHE A 61 19.22 -10.11 -19.26
N GLY A 62 19.51 -11.37 -19.61
CA GLY A 62 20.29 -11.76 -20.78
C GLY A 62 19.72 -11.31 -22.15
N GLN A 63 18.45 -10.89 -22.20
CA GLN A 63 17.83 -10.33 -23.41
C GLN A 63 18.06 -8.82 -23.55
N GLY A 64 18.86 -8.24 -22.67
CA GLY A 64 19.08 -6.80 -22.59
C GLY A 64 17.96 -6.09 -21.83
N GLY A 65 18.28 -4.90 -21.32
CA GLY A 65 17.38 -4.11 -20.49
C GLY A 65 17.63 -4.27 -19.00
N THR A 66 17.41 -3.20 -18.28
CA THR A 66 17.57 -3.15 -16.84
C THR A 66 16.18 -2.94 -16.22
N HIS A 67 15.88 -3.70 -15.19
CA HIS A 67 14.56 -3.75 -14.57
C HIS A 67 14.69 -3.65 -13.06
N ALA A 68 13.73 -2.98 -12.42
CA ALA A 68 13.47 -3.09 -11.00
C ALA A 68 12.32 -4.08 -10.76
N LEU A 69 12.46 -4.94 -9.76
CA LEU A 69 11.39 -5.83 -9.31
C LEU A 69 10.71 -5.18 -8.10
N LEU A 70 9.60 -4.50 -8.36
CA LEU A 70 8.83 -3.82 -7.35
C LEU A 70 7.57 -4.61 -6.99
N ALA A 71 6.97 -4.24 -5.88
CA ALA A 71 5.70 -4.74 -5.39
C ALA A 71 4.79 -3.58 -5.01
N VAL A 72 3.48 -3.77 -5.10
CA VAL A 72 2.49 -2.81 -4.61
C VAL A 72 1.54 -3.54 -3.70
N ARG A 73 1.35 -3.02 -2.51
CA ARG A 73 0.33 -3.45 -1.55
C ARG A 73 -0.80 -2.44 -1.52
N CYS A 74 -2.02 -2.91 -1.68
CA CYS A 74 -3.23 -2.11 -1.63
C CYS A 74 -4.12 -2.57 -0.48
N VAL A 75 -4.79 -1.62 0.18
CA VAL A 75 -5.86 -1.92 1.15
C VAL A 75 -7.11 -1.18 0.70
N GLY A 76 -8.26 -1.85 0.76
CA GLY A 76 -9.56 -1.26 0.44
C GLY A 76 -9.86 -1.04 -1.05
N LEU A 77 -9.02 -1.53 -1.98
CA LEU A 77 -9.25 -1.45 -3.43
C LEU A 77 -9.88 -2.73 -4.01
N GLY A 78 -9.87 -3.84 -3.26
CA GLY A 78 -10.38 -5.14 -3.71
C GLY A 78 -9.40 -5.90 -4.60
N GLU A 79 -9.86 -7.04 -5.14
CA GLU A 79 -9.02 -7.98 -5.90
C GLU A 79 -8.62 -7.49 -7.30
N ARG A 80 -9.23 -6.42 -7.80
CA ARG A 80 -8.95 -5.86 -9.13
C ARG A 80 -8.70 -4.37 -9.03
N ALA A 81 -7.50 -3.96 -9.44
CA ALA A 81 -7.13 -2.56 -9.48
C ALA A 81 -6.28 -2.22 -10.71
N PHE A 82 -6.38 -0.98 -11.15
CA PHE A 82 -5.38 -0.39 -12.01
C PHE A 82 -4.20 0.00 -11.12
N VAL A 83 -3.03 -0.50 -11.43
CA VAL A 83 -1.81 -0.18 -10.69
C VAL A 83 -0.77 0.31 -11.68
N SER A 84 -0.19 1.46 -11.40
CA SER A 84 0.96 1.97 -12.14
C SER A 84 2.09 2.33 -11.18
N ILE A 85 3.31 2.03 -11.59
CA ILE A 85 4.51 2.49 -10.92
C ILE A 85 5.33 3.32 -11.90
N THR A 86 5.84 4.44 -11.42
CA THR A 86 6.80 5.30 -12.12
C THR A 86 8.02 5.51 -11.23
N ILE A 87 9.19 5.52 -11.85
CA ILE A 87 10.44 5.92 -11.21
C ILE A 87 10.90 7.18 -11.92
N SER A 88 11.16 8.24 -11.17
CA SER A 88 11.55 9.55 -11.70
C SER A 88 12.81 10.08 -11.02
N ASN A 89 13.51 10.96 -11.71
CA ASN A 89 14.62 11.71 -11.14
C ASN A 89 14.07 12.86 -10.29
N PRO A 90 14.44 12.99 -9.02
CA PRO A 90 13.95 14.05 -8.14
C PRO A 90 14.37 15.46 -8.58
N ALA A 91 15.47 15.60 -9.35
CA ALA A 91 16.00 16.90 -9.73
C ALA A 91 15.19 17.59 -10.84
N ASP A 92 14.62 16.82 -11.78
CA ASP A 92 13.92 17.36 -12.96
C ASP A 92 12.55 16.71 -13.22
N GLY A 93 12.15 15.74 -12.40
CA GLY A 93 10.89 15.01 -12.52
C GLY A 93 10.80 14.08 -13.74
N ARG A 94 11.88 13.91 -14.50
CA ARG A 94 11.87 13.04 -15.67
C ARG A 94 11.73 11.60 -15.26
N SER A 95 10.84 10.88 -15.94
CA SER A 95 10.70 9.45 -15.73
C SER A 95 11.97 8.72 -16.17
N VAL A 96 12.46 7.84 -15.29
CA VAL A 96 13.54 6.89 -15.58
C VAL A 96 13.02 5.48 -15.81
N SER A 97 11.70 5.31 -15.77
CA SER A 97 11.01 4.06 -16.06
C SER A 97 10.00 4.21 -17.19
N ALA A 98 9.81 3.14 -17.98
CA ALA A 98 8.68 3.07 -18.88
C ALA A 98 7.37 3.02 -18.06
N PRO A 99 6.29 3.70 -18.52
CA PRO A 99 5.00 3.60 -17.85
C PRO A 99 4.52 2.15 -17.86
N ALA A 100 4.24 1.61 -16.67
CA ALA A 100 3.66 0.29 -16.54
C ALA A 100 2.16 0.34 -16.82
N GLY A 101 1.68 -0.66 -17.50
CA GLY A 101 0.39 -0.87 -18.15
C GLY A 101 -0.87 -0.23 -17.60
N GLN A 102 -1.82 -0.03 -18.52
CA GLN A 102 -3.11 0.62 -18.28
C GLN A 102 -4.26 -0.41 -18.07
N SER A 103 -3.95 -1.69 -17.91
CA SER A 103 -4.96 -2.72 -17.74
C SER A 103 -5.18 -3.04 -16.26
N PRO A 104 -6.41 -3.36 -15.84
CA PRO A 104 -6.65 -3.82 -14.48
C PRO A 104 -5.81 -5.08 -14.19
N ARG A 105 -5.22 -5.13 -13.02
CA ARG A 105 -4.44 -6.26 -12.53
C ARG A 105 -5.25 -7.03 -11.49
N LEU A 106 -5.07 -8.33 -11.47
CA LEU A 106 -5.55 -9.17 -10.38
C LEU A 106 -4.52 -9.13 -9.24
N LEU A 107 -4.99 -8.81 -8.05
CA LEU A 107 -4.18 -8.74 -6.85
C LEU A 107 -4.34 -10.03 -6.05
N ALA A 108 -3.30 -10.45 -5.36
CA ALA A 108 -3.38 -11.55 -4.39
C ALA A 108 -3.80 -11.00 -3.03
N CYS A 109 -5.02 -11.29 -2.59
CA CYS A 109 -5.56 -10.74 -1.35
C CYS A 109 -5.40 -11.70 -0.18
N ALA A 110 -4.97 -11.16 0.96
CA ALA A 110 -4.88 -11.84 2.23
C ALA A 110 -6.17 -11.66 3.05
N PRO A 111 -6.40 -12.50 4.08
CA PRO A 111 -7.60 -12.42 4.92
C PRO A 111 -7.75 -11.12 5.71
N ASP A 112 -6.66 -10.37 5.92
CA ASP A 112 -6.66 -9.06 6.58
C ASP A 112 -7.14 -7.92 5.68
N GLY A 113 -7.43 -8.21 4.41
CA GLY A 113 -7.90 -7.24 3.41
C GLY A 113 -6.78 -6.51 2.66
N SER A 114 -5.52 -6.83 2.92
CA SER A 114 -4.41 -6.39 2.09
C SER A 114 -4.35 -7.19 0.80
N CYS A 115 -4.01 -6.54 -0.32
CA CYS A 115 -3.95 -7.16 -1.64
C CYS A 115 -2.65 -6.75 -2.33
N ASP A 116 -1.84 -7.71 -2.74
CA ASP A 116 -0.52 -7.50 -3.31
C ASP A 116 -0.49 -7.74 -4.82
N LEU A 117 0.25 -6.90 -5.52
CA LEU A 117 0.66 -7.11 -6.90
C LEU A 117 2.18 -7.27 -6.92
N LEU A 118 2.63 -8.49 -7.18
CA LEU A 118 4.06 -8.83 -7.26
C LEU A 118 4.30 -10.10 -8.11
N PRO A 119 5.46 -10.23 -8.76
CA PRO A 119 6.42 -9.16 -9.00
C PRO A 119 5.91 -8.18 -10.04
N LEU A 120 6.27 -6.91 -9.90
CA LEU A 120 6.01 -5.89 -10.91
C LEU A 120 7.34 -5.49 -11.57
N LEU A 121 7.49 -5.88 -12.82
CA LEU A 121 8.69 -5.61 -13.60
C LEU A 121 8.62 -4.18 -14.15
N VAL A 122 9.49 -3.30 -13.65
CA VAL A 122 9.57 -1.90 -14.07
C VAL A 122 10.84 -1.71 -14.91
N MET A 123 10.67 -1.45 -16.20
CA MET A 123 11.78 -1.24 -17.12
C MET A 123 12.43 0.12 -16.93
N THR A 124 13.73 0.16 -16.69
CA THR A 124 14.50 1.39 -16.51
C THR A 124 15.52 1.64 -17.63
N GLY A 125 15.68 0.67 -18.53
CA GLY A 125 16.82 0.58 -19.45
C GLY A 125 16.93 1.65 -20.55
N GLY A 126 15.84 2.31 -20.94
CA GLY A 126 15.85 3.21 -22.09
C GLY A 126 15.82 4.70 -21.77
N LEU A 127 15.60 5.06 -20.52
CA LEU A 127 15.30 6.43 -20.12
C LEU A 127 16.44 7.12 -19.35
N VAL A 128 17.42 6.35 -18.92
CA VAL A 128 18.67 6.90 -18.36
C VAL A 128 19.68 7.04 -19.50
N PRO A 129 20.31 8.22 -19.68
CA PRO A 129 21.27 8.42 -20.74
C PRO A 129 22.38 7.34 -20.73
N PRO A 130 22.86 6.91 -21.91
CA PRO A 130 23.98 5.99 -21.98
C PRO A 130 25.20 6.54 -21.21
N GLY A 131 25.85 5.69 -20.42
CA GLY A 131 27.03 6.07 -19.63
C GLY A 131 26.70 6.70 -18.25
N THR A 132 25.43 6.89 -17.92
CA THR A 132 25.05 7.27 -16.56
C THR A 132 25.21 6.08 -15.62
N ASP A 133 26.01 6.25 -14.58
CA ASP A 133 26.03 5.29 -13.49
C ASP A 133 24.67 5.30 -12.79
N ARG A 134 24.04 4.16 -12.69
CA ARG A 134 22.74 3.99 -12.05
C ARG A 134 22.86 3.62 -10.59
N ASP A 135 24.01 3.11 -10.19
CA ASP A 135 24.27 2.74 -8.81
C ASP A 135 24.35 3.98 -7.94
N GLY A 136 23.55 4.03 -6.90
CA GLY A 136 23.41 5.19 -6.03
C GLY A 136 22.62 6.37 -6.60
N LEU A 137 22.01 6.23 -7.80
CA LEU A 137 21.17 7.29 -8.37
C LEU A 137 19.93 7.50 -7.50
N ALA A 138 19.77 8.72 -6.97
CA ALA A 138 18.57 9.10 -6.23
C ALA A 138 17.36 9.15 -7.16
N VAL A 139 16.25 8.57 -6.71
CA VAL A 139 14.99 8.50 -7.46
C VAL A 139 13.80 8.70 -6.54
N VAL A 140 12.67 9.07 -7.12
CA VAL A 140 11.36 8.99 -6.49
C VAL A 140 10.59 7.85 -7.15
N VAL A 141 10.15 6.89 -6.35
CA VAL A 141 9.24 5.82 -6.76
C VAL A 141 7.84 6.21 -6.39
N ARG A 142 6.94 6.28 -7.37
CA ARG A 142 5.53 6.58 -7.17
C ARG A 142 4.68 5.40 -7.60
N ALA A 143 3.75 5.01 -6.74
CA ALA A 143 2.69 4.07 -7.06
C ALA A 143 1.33 4.77 -7.02
N ASP A 144 0.55 4.59 -8.08
CA ASP A 144 -0.85 4.98 -8.15
C ASP A 144 -1.69 3.72 -8.33
N ALA A 145 -2.75 3.59 -7.54
CA ALA A 145 -3.69 2.50 -7.68
C ALA A 145 -5.13 3.00 -7.58
N SER A 146 -6.02 2.40 -8.39
CA SER A 146 -7.45 2.70 -8.33
C SER A 146 -8.26 1.44 -8.64
N ASN A 147 -9.42 1.30 -8.01
CA ASN A 147 -10.34 0.23 -8.35
C ASN A 147 -11.21 0.59 -9.57
N LEU A 148 -12.07 -0.36 -9.98
CA LEU A 148 -12.96 -0.17 -11.12
C LEU A 148 -14.07 0.86 -10.86
N GLU A 149 -14.31 1.22 -9.60
CA GLU A 149 -15.29 2.21 -9.17
C GLU A 149 -14.71 3.63 -9.09
N GLY A 150 -13.39 3.78 -9.35
CA GLY A 150 -12.68 5.05 -9.32
C GLY A 150 -12.18 5.49 -7.96
N VAL A 151 -12.28 4.63 -6.94
CA VAL A 151 -11.62 4.87 -5.65
C VAL A 151 -10.12 4.70 -5.85
N ALA A 152 -9.34 5.70 -5.46
CA ALA A 152 -7.91 5.75 -5.76
C ALA A 152 -7.07 6.14 -4.54
N ALA A 153 -5.83 5.69 -4.55
CA ALA A 153 -4.78 6.11 -3.63
C ALA A 153 -3.44 6.19 -4.36
N SER A 154 -2.53 6.97 -3.82
CA SER A 154 -1.15 7.07 -4.33
C SER A 154 -0.16 7.21 -3.18
N VAL A 155 1.08 6.82 -3.45
CA VAL A 155 2.19 6.96 -2.52
C VAL A 155 3.47 7.26 -3.28
N GLU A 156 4.36 8.03 -2.67
CA GLU A 156 5.71 8.30 -3.17
C GLU A 156 6.73 7.89 -2.12
N ARG A 157 7.89 7.41 -2.58
CA ARG A 157 9.05 7.06 -1.76
C ARG A 157 10.33 7.56 -2.42
N ASP A 158 11.12 8.29 -1.66
CA ASP A 158 12.51 8.54 -2.02
C ASP A 158 13.30 7.25 -1.90
N ALA A 159 14.13 6.96 -2.88
CA ALA A 159 14.92 5.73 -2.94
C ALA A 159 16.22 5.96 -3.72
N PHE A 160 17.08 4.95 -3.71
CA PHE A 160 18.29 4.91 -4.54
C PHE A 160 18.27 3.66 -5.40
N LEU A 161 18.64 3.80 -6.67
CA LEU A 161 18.87 2.63 -7.52
C LEU A 161 20.19 1.96 -7.11
N SER A 162 20.24 0.64 -7.14
CA SER A 162 21.46 -0.11 -6.85
C SER A 162 21.66 -1.21 -7.90
N ALA A 163 22.92 -1.48 -8.25
CA ALA A 163 23.24 -2.61 -9.09
C ALA A 163 23.00 -3.91 -8.30
N ALA A 164 22.19 -4.82 -8.84
CA ALA A 164 22.04 -6.15 -8.28
C ALA A 164 22.89 -7.13 -9.08
N SER A 165 23.61 -8.00 -8.37
CA SER A 165 24.23 -9.18 -8.94
C SER A 165 23.21 -10.33 -8.86
N LEU A 166 22.91 -10.95 -9.97
CA LEU A 166 22.16 -12.23 -10.04
C LEU A 166 23.05 -13.39 -9.70
#